data_c07a903f5c8faefbea267326e58e2e37
#
_entry.id   c07a903f5c8faefbea267326e58e2e37
#
_cell.length_a   1.000
_cell.length_b   1.000
_cell.length_c   1.000
_cell.angle_alpha   90.00
_cell.angle_beta   90.00
_cell.angle_gamma   90.00
#
_symmetry.space_group_name_H-M   'P 1'
#
loop_
_entity.id
_entity.type
_entity.pdbx_description
1 polymer ?
#
loop_
_entity_poly.entity_id
_entity_poly.type
_entity_poly.pdbx_seq_one_letter_code
_entity_poly.pdbx_strand_id
1 'polypeptide(L)'
;DLINKFNYTKNVNIPKLKKIILNINTTPTNITHCLIPTMLSLELILLKKSKLTNSKFSNLNLKIKKGNVNGCKIILKKKKMYFFFFKLILDILPKINKRFVIKKNTIFYKNFSFKIETILMFSELEYYYKFFKNISFLNITIITTTLNRYEFFFLFKTFKFF
;
A
#
# COMPACT_ATOMS: atom_id res chain seq x y z
N ASP A 1 -7.93 9.49 22.60
CA ASP A 1 -9.21 8.94 22.12
C ASP A 1 -9.30 7.42 22.31
N LEU A 2 -8.27 6.63 21.89
CA LEU A 2 -8.26 5.16 22.07
C LEU A 2 -8.29 4.74 23.52
N ILE A 3 -7.50 5.38 24.38
CA ILE A 3 -7.42 5.07 25.83
C ILE A 3 -8.74 5.36 26.51
N ASN A 4 -9.44 6.42 26.12
CA ASN A 4 -10.75 6.76 26.71
C ASN A 4 -11.87 5.81 26.31
N LYS A 5 -11.72 5.11 25.18
CA LYS A 5 -12.75 4.23 24.65
C LYS A 5 -12.51 2.76 24.98
N PHE A 6 -11.27 2.36 25.09
CA PHE A 6 -10.88 0.96 25.34
C PHE A 6 -9.98 0.90 26.57
N ASN A 7 -10.26 -0.04 27.47
CA ASN A 7 -9.48 -0.24 28.69
C ASN A 7 -8.21 -1.03 28.34
N TYR A 8 -7.06 -0.37 28.36
CA TYR A 8 -5.76 -1.03 28.15
C TYR A 8 -5.05 -1.21 29.48
N THR A 9 -4.71 -2.45 29.82
CA THR A 9 -3.96 -2.78 31.05
C THR A 9 -2.47 -2.49 30.92
N LYS A 10 -1.93 -2.49 29.70
CA LYS A 10 -0.51 -2.27 29.40
C LYS A 10 -0.34 -1.30 28.21
N ASN A 11 0.62 -0.39 28.30
CA ASN A 11 0.94 0.57 27.22
C ASN A 11 1.31 -0.11 25.88
N VAL A 12 1.81 -1.34 25.94
CA VAL A 12 2.17 -2.13 24.75
C VAL A 12 0.95 -2.55 23.93
N ASN A 13 -0.22 -2.65 24.57
CA ASN A 13 -1.47 -3.09 23.94
C ASN A 13 -2.15 -1.95 23.13
N ILE A 14 -1.71 -0.71 23.30
CA ILE A 14 -2.27 0.43 22.55
C ILE A 14 -2.01 0.22 21.05
N PRO A 15 -3.05 0.25 20.20
CA PRO A 15 -2.93 0.02 18.76
C PRO A 15 -2.05 1.07 18.09
N LYS A 16 -1.10 0.59 17.30
CA LYS A 16 -0.18 1.43 16.52
C LYS A 16 -0.05 0.89 15.10
N LEU A 17 0.37 1.74 14.16
CA LEU A 17 0.79 1.30 12.84
C LEU A 17 2.11 0.52 12.97
N LYS A 18 2.17 -0.69 12.42
CA LYS A 18 3.36 -1.56 12.46
C LYS A 18 4.24 -1.41 11.22
N LYS A 19 3.63 -1.46 10.05
CA LYS A 19 4.30 -1.31 8.75
C LYS A 19 3.29 -1.03 7.64
N ILE A 20 3.75 -0.39 6.56
CA ILE A 20 3.00 -0.26 5.31
C ILE A 20 3.77 -0.97 4.22
N ILE A 21 3.08 -1.78 3.43
CA ILE A 21 3.65 -2.49 2.29
C ILE A 21 3.01 -1.92 1.03
N LEU A 22 3.85 -1.46 0.11
CA LEU A 22 3.45 -1.04 -1.22
C LEU A 22 3.93 -2.08 -2.22
N ASN A 23 3.07 -2.50 -3.11
CA ASN A 23 3.36 -3.52 -4.10
C ASN A 23 2.74 -3.15 -5.45
N ILE A 24 3.52 -3.23 -6.51
CA ILE A 24 3.06 -3.11 -7.89
C ILE A 24 3.42 -4.40 -8.60
N ASN A 25 2.42 -5.04 -9.19
CA ASN A 25 2.62 -6.20 -10.03
C ASN A 25 2.66 -5.76 -11.50
N THR A 26 3.62 -6.27 -12.25
CA THR A 26 3.70 -6.06 -13.70
C THR A 26 2.93 -7.18 -14.42
N THR A 27 2.33 -6.86 -15.56
CA THR A 27 1.73 -7.87 -16.43
C THR A 27 2.82 -8.70 -17.11
N PRO A 28 2.64 -10.03 -17.27
CA PRO A 28 3.70 -10.91 -17.81
C PRO A 28 4.07 -10.58 -19.26
N THR A 29 3.20 -9.95 -20.02
CA THR A 29 3.46 -9.56 -21.43
C THR A 29 4.50 -8.46 -21.58
N ASN A 30 4.69 -7.60 -20.55
CA ASN A 30 5.53 -6.41 -20.65
C ASN A 30 6.50 -6.29 -19.46
N ILE A 31 7.00 -7.42 -18.94
CA ILE A 31 7.84 -7.45 -17.73
C ILE A 31 9.07 -6.54 -17.89
N THR A 32 9.80 -6.66 -19.00
CA THR A 32 11.03 -5.90 -19.21
C THR A 32 10.80 -4.41 -19.35
N HIS A 33 9.78 -4.01 -20.11
CA HIS A 33 9.47 -2.58 -20.38
C HIS A 33 8.79 -1.89 -19.19
N CYS A 34 8.01 -2.62 -18.38
CA CYS A 34 7.27 -2.02 -17.26
C CYS A 34 8.02 -2.12 -15.93
N LEU A 35 9.01 -3.03 -15.80
CA LEU A 35 9.69 -3.26 -14.53
C LEU A 35 10.49 -2.04 -14.06
N ILE A 36 11.31 -1.47 -14.95
CA ILE A 36 12.14 -0.30 -14.63
C ILE A 36 11.28 0.90 -14.23
N PRO A 37 10.25 1.30 -15.01
CA PRO A 37 9.34 2.36 -14.59
C PRO A 37 8.65 2.09 -13.25
N THR A 38 8.24 0.84 -12.98
CA THR A 38 7.59 0.50 -11.69
C THR A 38 8.54 0.62 -10.51
N MET A 39 9.79 0.21 -10.66
CA MET A 39 10.81 0.39 -9.63
C MET A 39 11.03 1.88 -9.34
N LEU A 40 11.29 2.66 -10.39
CA LEU A 40 11.54 4.10 -10.29
C LEU A 40 10.35 4.84 -9.67
N SER A 41 9.12 4.52 -10.07
CA SER A 41 7.91 5.16 -9.49
C SER A 41 7.82 4.97 -7.98
N LEU A 42 8.05 3.74 -7.49
CA LEU A 42 8.04 3.48 -6.05
C LEU A 42 9.19 4.18 -5.32
N GLU A 43 10.37 4.25 -5.93
CA GLU A 43 11.53 4.90 -5.34
C GLU A 43 11.38 6.41 -5.27
N LEU A 44 10.79 7.04 -6.29
CA LEU A 44 10.49 8.47 -6.30
C LEU A 44 9.46 8.84 -5.22
N ILE A 45 8.37 8.06 -5.09
CA ILE A 45 7.33 8.35 -4.09
C ILE A 45 7.86 8.21 -2.66
N LEU A 46 8.75 7.23 -2.41
CA LEU A 46 9.09 6.77 -1.05
C LEU A 46 10.52 7.08 -0.61
N LEU A 47 11.35 7.57 -1.52
CA LEU A 47 12.78 7.81 -1.30
C LEU A 47 13.47 6.60 -0.64
N LYS A 48 13.15 5.40 -1.16
CA LYS A 48 13.66 4.12 -0.66
C LYS A 48 13.78 3.12 -1.78
N LYS A 49 14.90 2.37 -1.81
CA LYS A 49 15.12 1.29 -2.79
C LYS A 49 14.03 0.24 -2.75
N SER A 50 13.49 -0.09 -3.91
CA SER A 50 12.50 -1.13 -4.10
C SER A 50 13.15 -2.51 -4.12
N LYS A 51 12.35 -3.54 -3.79
CA LYS A 51 12.76 -4.95 -3.88
C LYS A 51 11.92 -5.63 -4.93
N LEU A 52 12.55 -6.39 -5.80
CA LEU A 52 11.86 -7.22 -6.77
C LEU A 52 11.06 -8.32 -6.07
N THR A 53 9.95 -8.69 -6.68
CA THR A 53 9.10 -9.81 -6.24
C THR A 53 9.06 -10.87 -7.31
N ASN A 54 9.34 -12.12 -6.93
CA ASN A 54 9.32 -13.26 -7.82
C ASN A 54 8.05 -14.07 -7.66
N SER A 55 7.60 -14.70 -8.74
CA SER A 55 6.45 -15.60 -8.74
C SER A 55 6.76 -16.84 -7.93
N LYS A 56 5.85 -17.22 -7.01
CA LYS A 56 5.98 -18.42 -6.18
C LYS A 56 5.58 -19.69 -6.93
N PHE A 57 4.58 -19.57 -7.79
CA PHE A 57 4.00 -20.67 -8.55
C PHE A 57 4.07 -20.38 -10.04
N SER A 58 4.11 -21.42 -10.87
CA SER A 58 3.93 -21.30 -12.31
C SER A 58 2.46 -21.23 -12.65
N ASN A 59 2.11 -20.40 -13.64
CA ASN A 59 0.75 -20.31 -14.18
C ASN A 59 0.85 -20.32 -15.71
N LEU A 60 0.36 -21.40 -16.32
CA LEU A 60 0.42 -21.59 -17.77
C LEU A 60 -0.44 -20.57 -18.52
N ASN A 61 -1.66 -20.29 -18.01
CA ASN A 61 -2.58 -19.34 -18.63
C ASN A 61 -1.97 -17.93 -18.72
N LEU A 62 -1.20 -17.51 -17.73
CA LEU A 62 -0.54 -16.22 -17.70
C LEU A 62 0.91 -16.28 -18.23
N LYS A 63 1.37 -17.42 -18.72
CA LYS A 63 2.76 -17.63 -19.19
C LYS A 63 3.83 -17.25 -18.14
N ILE A 64 3.51 -17.40 -16.86
CA ILE A 64 4.41 -17.09 -15.75
C ILE A 64 5.09 -18.38 -15.31
N LYS A 65 6.42 -18.40 -15.32
CA LYS A 65 7.24 -19.50 -14.73
C LYS A 65 7.58 -19.15 -13.26
N LYS A 66 7.68 -20.19 -12.43
CA LYS A 66 8.18 -20.06 -11.04
C LYS A 66 9.56 -19.39 -11.04
N GLY A 67 9.77 -18.41 -10.15
CA GLY A 67 11.03 -17.67 -10.06
C GLY A 67 11.10 -16.42 -10.93
N ASN A 68 10.26 -16.26 -11.95
CA ASN A 68 10.24 -15.04 -12.76
C ASN A 68 9.89 -13.82 -11.93
N VAL A 69 10.52 -12.70 -12.24
CA VAL A 69 10.20 -11.41 -11.62
C VAL A 69 8.80 -10.99 -12.04
N ASN A 70 7.94 -10.65 -11.05
CA ASN A 70 6.53 -10.30 -11.28
C ASN A 70 6.16 -8.90 -10.79
N GLY A 71 7.11 -8.13 -10.31
CA GLY A 71 6.87 -6.77 -9.85
C GLY A 71 7.84 -6.29 -8.79
N CYS A 72 7.46 -5.24 -8.10
CA CYS A 72 8.30 -4.57 -7.10
C CYS A 72 7.50 -4.30 -5.82
N LYS A 73 8.20 -4.35 -4.69
CA LYS A 73 7.61 -3.99 -3.38
C LYS A 73 8.53 -3.12 -2.55
N ILE A 74 7.92 -2.27 -1.72
CA ILE A 74 8.62 -1.54 -0.65
C ILE A 74 7.90 -1.77 0.67
N ILE A 75 8.68 -1.91 1.73
CA ILE A 75 8.17 -2.01 3.10
C ILE A 75 8.62 -0.79 3.87
N LEU A 76 7.66 0.00 4.37
CA LEU A 76 7.90 1.16 5.20
C LEU A 76 7.70 0.81 6.68
N LYS A 77 8.58 1.35 7.52
CA LYS A 77 8.54 1.22 8.99
C LYS A 77 8.94 2.55 9.64
N LYS A 78 8.61 2.71 10.92
CA LYS A 78 9.01 3.86 11.75
C LYS A 78 8.63 5.21 11.11
N LYS A 79 9.51 6.21 11.14
CA LYS A 79 9.26 7.58 10.65
C LYS A 79 8.77 7.64 9.20
N LYS A 80 9.43 6.91 8.27
CA LYS A 80 9.02 6.88 6.84
C LYS A 80 7.61 6.34 6.63
N MET A 81 7.15 5.43 7.48
CA MET A 81 5.79 4.88 7.44
C MET A 81 4.76 5.96 7.80
N TYR A 82 4.96 6.70 8.87
CA TYR A 82 4.05 7.77 9.28
C TYR A 82 4.03 8.91 8.26
N PHE A 83 5.20 9.31 7.76
CA PHE A 83 5.27 10.33 6.70
C PHE A 83 4.44 9.94 5.47
N PHE A 84 4.61 8.72 4.99
CA PHE A 84 3.80 8.24 3.86
C PHE A 84 2.32 8.14 4.20
N PHE A 85 1.98 7.73 5.42
CA PHE A 85 0.59 7.63 5.87
C PHE A 85 -0.10 9.00 5.88
N PHE A 86 0.56 10.03 6.40
CA PHE A 86 0.04 11.40 6.37
C PHE A 86 -0.11 11.92 4.94
N LYS A 87 0.89 11.72 4.10
CA LYS A 87 0.81 12.06 2.67
C LYS A 87 -0.38 11.38 1.99
N LEU A 88 -0.62 10.13 2.29
CA LEU A 88 -1.74 9.39 1.75
C LEU A 88 -3.09 10.01 2.17
N ILE A 89 -3.24 10.40 3.44
CA ILE A 89 -4.48 11.02 3.95
C ILE A 89 -4.68 12.43 3.38
N LEU A 90 -3.64 13.25 3.33
CA LEU A 90 -3.77 14.67 2.95
C LEU A 90 -3.81 14.88 1.44
N ASP A 91 -2.99 14.16 0.69
CA ASP A 91 -2.81 14.42 -0.74
C ASP A 91 -3.60 13.44 -1.63
N ILE A 92 -3.57 12.14 -1.29
CA ILE A 92 -4.06 11.10 -2.19
C ILE A 92 -5.54 10.80 -1.97
N LEU A 93 -5.98 10.65 -0.72
CA LEU A 93 -7.38 10.34 -0.42
C LEU A 93 -8.36 11.39 -0.98
N PRO A 94 -8.11 12.71 -0.87
CA PRO A 94 -9.00 13.70 -1.45
C PRO A 94 -9.09 13.63 -2.98
N LYS A 95 -8.01 13.23 -3.67
CA LYS A 95 -7.98 13.08 -5.13
C LYS A 95 -8.77 11.86 -5.61
N ILE A 96 -9.00 10.88 -4.74
CA ILE A 96 -9.76 9.68 -5.07
C ILE A 96 -11.24 9.95 -4.82
N ASN A 97 -11.98 10.34 -5.86
CA ASN A 97 -13.43 10.66 -5.81
C ASN A 97 -14.33 9.47 -5.43
N LYS A 98 -13.80 8.25 -5.49
CA LYS A 98 -14.52 7.05 -5.05
C LYS A 98 -14.34 6.91 -3.54
N ARG A 99 -15.41 7.09 -2.78
CA ARG A 99 -15.44 6.64 -1.38
C ARG A 99 -14.92 5.22 -1.36
N PHE A 100 -13.86 4.97 -0.62
CA PHE A 100 -13.37 3.61 -0.43
C PHE A 100 -14.53 2.78 0.15
N VAL A 101 -15.25 2.11 -0.71
CA VAL A 101 -16.22 1.11 -0.28
C VAL A 101 -15.38 -0.04 0.27
N ILE A 102 -15.16 0.04 1.57
CA ILE A 102 -14.43 -1.00 2.28
C ILE A 102 -15.27 -2.24 2.22
N LYS A 103 -14.95 -3.10 1.27
CA LYS A 103 -15.51 -4.44 1.27
C LYS A 103 -15.09 -5.08 2.60
N LYS A 104 -16.06 -5.43 3.43
CA LYS A 104 -15.83 -6.06 4.75
C LYS A 104 -14.81 -7.21 4.69
N ASN A 105 -14.66 -7.84 3.53
CA ASN A 105 -13.75 -8.96 3.26
C ASN A 105 -12.27 -8.56 3.11
N THR A 106 -11.94 -7.27 2.94
CA THR A 106 -10.55 -6.81 2.82
C THR A 106 -9.94 -6.39 4.15
N ILE A 107 -10.74 -6.43 5.22
CA ILE A 107 -10.34 -6.06 6.56
C ILE A 107 -10.16 -7.33 7.39
N PHE A 108 -8.93 -7.77 7.50
CA PHE A 108 -8.52 -8.66 8.57
C PHE A 108 -8.21 -7.81 9.80
N TYR A 109 -8.39 -8.35 11.01
CA TYR A 109 -8.24 -7.64 12.30
C TYR A 109 -6.95 -6.80 12.46
N LYS A 110 -5.93 -7.07 11.66
CA LYS A 110 -4.62 -6.42 11.73
C LYS A 110 -4.18 -5.76 10.42
N ASN A 111 -4.84 -6.09 9.30
CA ASN A 111 -4.39 -5.71 7.98
C ASN A 111 -5.51 -5.04 7.19
N PHE A 112 -5.21 -3.92 6.58
CA PHE A 112 -6.08 -3.24 5.63
C PHE A 112 -5.37 -3.11 4.29
N SER A 113 -5.99 -3.62 3.23
CA SER A 113 -5.44 -3.57 1.88
C SER A 113 -6.41 -2.88 0.93
N PHE A 114 -5.91 -1.97 0.13
CA PHE A 114 -6.67 -1.30 -0.91
C PHE A 114 -5.79 -1.05 -2.14
N LYS A 115 -6.44 -0.75 -3.26
CA LYS A 115 -5.79 -0.49 -4.54
C LYS A 115 -5.98 0.95 -4.97
N ILE A 116 -4.93 1.56 -5.48
CA ILE A 116 -4.97 2.82 -6.21
C ILE A 116 -4.81 2.48 -7.69
N GLU A 117 -5.81 2.82 -8.50
CA GLU A 117 -5.85 2.47 -9.93
C GLU A 117 -4.79 3.24 -10.72
N THR A 118 -4.58 4.51 -10.41
CA THR A 118 -3.64 5.39 -11.12
C THR A 118 -2.54 5.88 -10.18
N ILE A 119 -1.30 5.50 -10.48
CA ILE A 119 -0.13 5.96 -9.72
C ILE A 119 0.15 7.45 -9.95
N LEU A 120 -0.33 8.00 -11.05
CA LEU A 120 -0.14 9.42 -11.42
C LEU A 120 -0.83 10.41 -10.47
N MET A 121 -1.61 9.92 -9.50
CA MET A 121 -2.16 10.77 -8.43
C MET A 121 -1.08 11.33 -7.49
N PHE A 122 0.11 10.72 -7.49
CA PHE A 122 1.25 11.23 -6.75
C PHE A 122 1.92 12.36 -7.54
N SER A 123 2.02 13.54 -6.93
CA SER A 123 2.58 14.75 -7.55
C SER A 123 4.01 14.56 -8.09
N GLU A 124 4.79 13.71 -7.44
CA GLU A 124 6.16 13.40 -7.86
C GLU A 124 6.25 12.70 -9.20
N LEU A 125 5.19 11.99 -9.61
CA LEU A 125 5.16 11.26 -10.88
C LEU A 125 4.50 12.04 -12.00
N GLU A 126 3.76 13.09 -11.69
CA GLU A 126 2.98 13.86 -12.63
C GLU A 126 3.87 14.50 -13.71
N TYR A 127 5.03 15.03 -13.31
CA TYR A 127 6.00 15.62 -14.23
C TYR A 127 6.55 14.63 -15.27
N TYR A 128 6.58 13.35 -14.93
CA TYR A 128 7.13 12.28 -15.77
C TYR A 128 6.03 11.37 -16.33
N TYR A 129 4.84 11.90 -16.57
CA TYR A 129 3.66 11.17 -17.04
C TYR A 129 3.95 10.14 -18.13
N LYS A 130 4.72 10.53 -19.16
CA LYS A 130 5.03 9.66 -20.32
C LYS A 130 5.67 8.32 -19.92
N PHE A 131 6.51 8.33 -18.88
CA PHE A 131 7.20 7.13 -18.41
C PHE A 131 6.32 6.24 -17.54
N PHE A 132 5.36 6.82 -16.80
CA PHE A 132 4.61 6.12 -15.77
C PHE A 132 3.17 5.80 -16.14
N LYS A 133 2.66 6.25 -17.30
CA LYS A 133 1.27 6.03 -17.73
C LYS A 133 0.85 4.56 -17.86
N ASN A 134 1.80 3.67 -18.18
CA ASN A 134 1.52 2.24 -18.43
C ASN A 134 1.71 1.37 -17.17
N ILE A 135 1.90 1.96 -15.99
CA ILE A 135 2.07 1.20 -14.77
C ILE A 135 0.70 0.72 -14.28
N SER A 136 0.66 -0.53 -13.84
CA SER A 136 -0.51 -1.13 -13.24
C SER A 136 -0.84 -0.49 -11.88
N PHE A 137 -1.96 -0.90 -11.29
CA PHE A 137 -2.42 -0.41 -9.99
C PHE A 137 -1.41 -0.63 -8.86
N LEU A 138 -1.39 0.32 -7.92
CA LEU A 138 -0.62 0.23 -6.69
C LEU A 138 -1.44 -0.42 -5.58
N ASN A 139 -0.98 -1.54 -5.06
CA ASN A 139 -1.54 -2.17 -3.86
C ASN A 139 -0.87 -1.61 -2.61
N ILE A 140 -1.67 -1.09 -1.70
CA ILE A 140 -1.22 -0.60 -0.40
C ILE A 140 -1.81 -1.49 0.68
N THR A 141 -0.95 -2.06 1.53
CA THR A 141 -1.34 -2.86 2.68
C THR A 141 -0.81 -2.21 3.95
N ILE A 142 -1.72 -1.76 4.80
CA ILE A 142 -1.43 -1.16 6.10
C ILE A 142 -1.58 -2.25 7.16
N ILE A 143 -0.54 -2.47 7.95
CA ILE A 143 -0.52 -3.47 9.01
C ILE A 143 -0.43 -2.75 10.35
N THR A 144 -1.36 -3.06 11.24
CA THR A 144 -1.47 -2.51 12.59
C THR A 144 -1.17 -3.54 13.66
N THR A 145 -1.12 -3.12 14.90
CA THR A 145 -0.96 -4.00 16.08
C THR A 145 -2.28 -4.27 16.79
N THR A 146 -3.41 -3.86 16.22
CA THR A 146 -4.74 -4.05 16.80
C THR A 146 -5.04 -5.51 17.10
N LEU A 147 -5.72 -5.78 18.20
CA LEU A 147 -6.18 -7.11 18.58
C LEU A 147 -7.62 -7.33 18.10
N ASN A 148 -8.47 -6.33 18.25
CA ASN A 148 -9.89 -6.38 17.94
C ASN A 148 -10.23 -5.58 16.68
N ARG A 149 -11.30 -6.03 15.99
CA ARG A 149 -11.82 -5.35 14.79
C ARG A 149 -12.36 -3.94 15.13
N TYR A 150 -12.98 -3.77 16.28
CA TYR A 150 -13.51 -2.47 16.74
C TYR A 150 -12.40 -1.45 16.97
N GLU A 151 -11.28 -1.85 17.59
CA GLU A 151 -10.10 -1.02 17.77
C GLU A 151 -9.52 -0.57 16.42
N PHE A 152 -9.48 -1.49 15.46
CA PHE A 152 -9.01 -1.22 14.12
C PHE A 152 -9.84 -0.12 13.44
N PHE A 153 -11.18 -0.28 13.41
CA PHE A 153 -12.06 0.71 12.82
C PHE A 153 -11.97 2.06 13.52
N PHE A 154 -11.91 2.06 14.85
CA PHE A 154 -11.80 3.28 15.61
C PHE A 154 -10.49 4.03 15.31
N LEU A 155 -9.37 3.30 15.24
CA LEU A 155 -8.08 3.88 14.87
C LEU A 155 -8.11 4.55 13.49
N PHE A 156 -8.68 3.90 12.48
CA PHE A 156 -8.77 4.50 11.14
C PHE A 156 -9.79 5.65 11.06
N LYS A 157 -10.87 5.58 11.83
CA LYS A 157 -11.84 6.67 11.95
C LYS A 157 -11.23 7.92 12.58
N THR A 158 -10.41 7.77 13.63
CA THR A 158 -9.71 8.90 14.27
C THR A 158 -8.71 9.56 13.32
N PHE A 159 -8.13 8.81 12.40
CA PHE A 159 -7.29 9.34 11.33
C PHE A 159 -8.07 9.92 10.14
N LYS A 160 -9.40 9.96 10.20
CA LYS A 160 -10.27 10.40 9.09
C LYS A 160 -9.99 9.66 7.77
N PHE A 161 -9.64 8.40 7.87
CA PHE A 161 -9.35 7.58 6.69
C PHE A 161 -10.62 7.08 6.00
N PHE A 162 -11.74 7.08 6.77
CA PHE A 162 -13.07 6.68 6.33
C PHE A 162 -14.08 7.78 6.60
#